data_09feb21b032b4ecbcbf104348b511d52
#
_entry.id   09feb21b032b4ecbcbf104348b511d52
#
_cell.length_a   1.000
_cell.length_b   1.000
_cell.length_c   1.000
_cell.angle_alpha   90.00
_cell.angle_beta   90.00
_cell.angle_gamma   90.00
#
_symmetry.space_group_name_H-M   'P 1'
#
loop_
_entity.id
_entity.type
_entity.pdbx_description
1 polymer ?
#
loop_
_entity_poly.entity_id
_entity_poly.type
_entity_poly.pdbx_seq_one_letter_code
_entity_poly.pdbx_strand_id
1 'polypeptide(L)'
;MSQITKAIIPVAGWGTRRLPITKIIEKSMLPVGNRPLVDYSVQELIAAGVTDIYMVISNVEPCQVREFYKDNIALNQYLEERGKSDRLKLAKTLPDNVKIHYISQDPSSKYGTAVPIALAVTEYNINEPVFVFMGDDFIWNPNGESAAESLLAAVKSPEDCAILGNEISGEDISKYGVLSADEKGCLEYIVEKPDPKSAPSNLVNVSKYIMSPALLQEIIEYVNTHDFGPQDQEYLVTDPIDSFIKKGGIVRVAPNPGEFLDGGSLDGWVHANNVVCGAK
;
A
#
# COMPACT_ATOMS: atom_id res chain seq x y z
N MET A 1 -9.74 -2.91 20.89
CA MET A 1 -9.47 -1.69 20.12
C MET A 1 -10.69 -1.36 19.29
N SER A 2 -10.97 -0.07 19.00
CA SER A 2 -11.95 0.28 17.99
C SER A 2 -11.50 -0.28 16.64
N GLN A 3 -12.44 -0.77 15.84
CA GLN A 3 -12.18 -1.29 14.51
C GLN A 3 -11.58 -0.18 13.62
N ILE A 4 -10.48 -0.47 12.91
CA ILE A 4 -9.92 0.46 11.92
C ILE A 4 -10.77 0.34 10.65
N THR A 5 -11.48 1.42 10.29
CA THR A 5 -12.42 1.45 9.17
C THR A 5 -11.90 2.23 7.96
N LYS A 6 -10.72 2.86 8.09
CA LYS A 6 -10.13 3.71 7.06
C LYS A 6 -8.81 3.15 6.54
N ALA A 7 -8.57 3.32 5.25
CA ALA A 7 -7.29 2.98 4.63
C ALA A 7 -6.86 4.05 3.62
N ILE A 8 -5.54 4.26 3.49
CA ILE A 8 -4.92 5.09 2.46
C ILE A 8 -4.17 4.17 1.51
N ILE A 9 -4.42 4.31 0.21
CA ILE A 9 -3.74 3.54 -0.85
C ILE A 9 -3.11 4.50 -1.86
N PRO A 10 -1.79 4.73 -1.78
CA PRO A 10 -1.05 5.48 -2.79
C PRO A 10 -0.90 4.71 -4.10
N VAL A 11 -1.36 5.30 -5.22
CA VAL A 11 -1.25 4.73 -6.58
C VAL A 11 -0.87 5.76 -7.65
N ALA A 12 -0.42 6.96 -7.24
CA ALA A 12 -0.09 8.05 -8.16
C ALA A 12 1.22 7.87 -8.95
N GLY A 13 1.99 6.83 -8.68
CA GLY A 13 3.31 6.62 -9.27
C GLY A 13 3.27 6.26 -10.75
N TRP A 14 4.15 6.88 -11.57
CA TRP A 14 4.26 6.65 -13.02
C TRP A 14 4.68 5.23 -13.42
N GLY A 15 5.29 4.46 -12.52
CA GLY A 15 5.77 3.12 -12.84
C GLY A 15 6.88 3.09 -13.90
N THR A 16 7.79 4.05 -13.90
CA THR A 16 8.84 4.22 -14.94
C THR A 16 9.73 3.01 -15.13
N ARG A 17 9.92 2.19 -14.08
CA ARG A 17 10.64 0.91 -14.16
C ARG A 17 9.93 -0.15 -15.02
N ARG A 18 8.67 0.08 -15.36
CA ARG A 18 7.81 -0.82 -16.16
C ARG A 18 7.52 -0.30 -17.57
N LEU A 19 8.22 0.75 -18.02
CA LEU A 19 8.12 1.18 -19.42
C LEU A 19 8.55 0.04 -20.39
N PRO A 20 7.90 -0.10 -21.56
CA PRO A 20 6.94 0.84 -22.14
C PRO A 20 5.46 0.62 -21.74
N ILE A 21 5.10 -0.47 -21.06
CA ILE A 21 3.69 -0.81 -20.81
C ILE A 21 2.99 0.23 -19.93
N THR A 22 3.69 0.81 -18.96
CA THR A 22 3.15 1.83 -18.05
C THR A 22 2.96 3.21 -18.70
N LYS A 23 3.32 3.36 -19.96
CA LYS A 23 2.89 4.50 -20.78
C LYS A 23 1.37 4.52 -20.99
N ILE A 24 0.72 3.35 -20.98
CA ILE A 24 -0.70 3.17 -21.29
C ILE A 24 -1.48 2.58 -20.13
N ILE A 25 -0.88 1.66 -19.37
CA ILE A 25 -1.54 0.99 -18.24
C ILE A 25 -0.90 1.51 -16.96
N GLU A 26 -1.71 2.09 -16.07
CA GLU A 26 -1.25 2.49 -14.74
C GLU A 26 -0.62 1.27 -14.02
N LYS A 27 0.52 1.48 -13.32
CA LYS A 27 1.26 0.40 -12.67
C LYS A 27 0.38 -0.46 -11.75
N SER A 28 -0.47 0.18 -10.97
CA SER A 28 -1.42 -0.45 -10.06
C SER A 28 -2.54 -1.24 -10.76
N MET A 29 -2.75 -0.97 -12.05
CA MET A 29 -3.75 -1.66 -12.90
C MET A 29 -3.16 -2.81 -13.72
N LEU A 30 -1.86 -3.08 -13.61
CA LEU A 30 -1.27 -4.25 -14.25
C LEU A 30 -1.96 -5.53 -13.73
N PRO A 31 -2.42 -6.42 -14.61
CA PRO A 31 -3.17 -7.60 -14.18
C PRO A 31 -2.25 -8.62 -13.53
N VAL A 32 -2.71 -9.18 -12.42
CA VAL A 32 -2.18 -10.40 -11.80
C VAL A 32 -3.33 -11.40 -11.72
N GLY A 33 -3.21 -12.51 -12.43
CA GLY A 33 -4.37 -13.37 -12.69
C GLY A 33 -5.51 -12.62 -13.37
N ASN A 34 -6.68 -12.60 -12.77
CA ASN A 34 -7.88 -11.91 -13.28
C ASN A 34 -8.24 -10.63 -12.51
N ARG A 35 -7.27 -9.99 -11.86
CA ARG A 35 -7.48 -8.77 -11.08
C ARG A 35 -6.37 -7.75 -11.31
N PRO A 36 -6.65 -6.44 -11.22
CA PRO A 36 -5.60 -5.44 -11.11
C PRO A 36 -4.79 -5.64 -9.83
N LEU A 37 -3.53 -5.29 -9.86
CA LEU A 37 -2.61 -5.41 -8.73
C LEU A 37 -3.13 -4.72 -7.46
N VAL A 38 -3.65 -3.50 -7.58
CA VAL A 38 -4.21 -2.74 -6.45
C VAL A 38 -5.43 -3.42 -5.81
N ASP A 39 -6.20 -4.19 -6.59
CA ASP A 39 -7.44 -4.82 -6.09
C ASP A 39 -7.18 -5.88 -5.03
N TYR A 40 -6.01 -6.51 -5.01
CA TYR A 40 -5.61 -7.43 -3.93
C TYR A 40 -5.58 -6.71 -2.58
N SER A 41 -4.93 -5.56 -2.49
CA SER A 41 -4.90 -4.73 -1.28
C SER A 41 -6.29 -4.18 -0.91
N VAL A 42 -7.09 -3.76 -1.89
CA VAL A 42 -8.45 -3.27 -1.66
C VAL A 42 -9.35 -4.36 -1.07
N GLN A 43 -9.35 -5.56 -1.65
CA GLN A 43 -10.18 -6.66 -1.16
C GLN A 43 -9.73 -7.16 0.23
N GLU A 44 -8.44 -7.17 0.49
CA GLU A 44 -7.88 -7.51 1.80
C GLU A 44 -8.35 -6.52 2.87
N LEU A 45 -8.25 -5.22 2.61
CA LEU A 45 -8.68 -4.17 3.53
C LEU A 45 -10.21 -4.20 3.77
N ILE A 46 -11.00 -4.48 2.74
CA ILE A 46 -12.45 -4.68 2.86
C ILE A 46 -12.73 -5.88 3.78
N ALA A 47 -12.04 -6.99 3.60
CA ALA A 47 -12.19 -8.17 4.46
C ALA A 47 -11.79 -7.89 5.93
N ALA A 48 -10.84 -6.98 6.16
CA ALA A 48 -10.45 -6.50 7.50
C ALA A 48 -11.45 -5.49 8.10
N GLY A 49 -12.50 -5.10 7.37
CA GLY A 49 -13.58 -4.22 7.84
C GLY A 49 -13.43 -2.76 7.48
N VAL A 50 -12.54 -2.42 6.53
CA VAL A 50 -12.41 -1.05 6.00
C VAL A 50 -13.64 -0.71 5.16
N THR A 51 -14.20 0.49 5.41
CA THR A 51 -15.37 1.04 4.70
C THR A 51 -15.03 2.29 3.88
N ASP A 52 -13.96 2.99 4.24
CA ASP A 52 -13.53 4.22 3.57
C ASP A 52 -12.07 4.08 3.11
N ILE A 53 -11.87 4.06 1.79
CA ILE A 53 -10.55 3.92 1.16
C ILE A 53 -10.19 5.26 0.51
N TYR A 54 -9.10 5.86 0.95
CA TYR A 54 -8.53 7.09 0.42
C TYR A 54 -7.45 6.75 -0.59
N MET A 55 -7.81 6.79 -1.86
CA MET A 55 -6.93 6.39 -2.95
C MET A 55 -6.28 7.61 -3.59
N VAL A 56 -4.96 7.72 -3.43
CA VAL A 56 -4.20 8.85 -3.98
C VAL A 56 -3.72 8.48 -5.37
N ILE A 57 -4.32 9.12 -6.37
CA ILE A 57 -4.13 8.88 -7.80
C ILE A 57 -3.33 10.01 -8.46
N SER A 58 -2.75 9.76 -9.62
CA SER A 58 -2.23 10.85 -10.46
C SER A 58 -3.39 11.74 -10.96
N ASN A 59 -3.13 13.03 -11.14
CA ASN A 59 -4.09 13.96 -11.78
C ASN A 59 -4.13 13.82 -13.31
N VAL A 60 -3.43 12.84 -13.89
CA VAL A 60 -3.40 12.58 -15.34
C VAL A 60 -4.59 11.70 -15.73
N GLU A 61 -5.36 12.17 -16.70
CA GLU A 61 -6.53 11.44 -17.23
C GLU A 61 -6.16 10.71 -18.54
N PRO A 62 -6.81 9.55 -18.86
CA PRO A 62 -7.84 8.88 -18.04
C PRO A 62 -7.25 8.09 -16.87
N CYS A 63 -7.89 8.14 -15.70
CA CYS A 63 -7.50 7.36 -14.53
C CYS A 63 -8.16 5.98 -14.58
N GLN A 64 -7.38 4.94 -14.87
CA GLN A 64 -7.88 3.57 -15.00
C GLN A 64 -8.33 2.98 -13.66
N VAL A 65 -7.68 3.34 -12.57
CA VAL A 65 -8.08 2.92 -11.22
C VAL A 65 -9.50 3.41 -10.92
N ARG A 66 -9.81 4.68 -11.23
CA ARG A 66 -11.16 5.24 -11.03
C ARG A 66 -12.20 4.52 -11.88
N GLU A 67 -11.89 4.25 -13.15
CA GLU A 67 -12.81 3.57 -14.06
C GLU A 67 -13.05 2.11 -13.68
N PHE A 68 -12.07 1.43 -13.08
CA PHE A 68 -12.22 0.05 -12.62
C PHE A 68 -13.22 -0.10 -11.46
N TYR A 69 -13.24 0.85 -10.52
CA TYR A 69 -14.15 0.80 -9.37
C TYR A 69 -15.50 1.48 -9.63
N LYS A 70 -15.68 2.09 -10.78
CA LYS A 70 -16.93 2.71 -11.21
C LYS A 70 -17.87 1.67 -11.83
N ASP A 71 -19.17 1.81 -11.56
CA ASP A 71 -20.18 0.99 -12.21
C ASP A 71 -20.16 1.16 -13.73
N ASN A 72 -20.06 0.07 -14.45
CA ASN A 72 -20.17 0.05 -15.90
C ASN A 72 -21.61 -0.21 -16.32
N ILE A 73 -22.40 0.87 -16.43
CA ILE A 73 -23.85 0.81 -16.73
C ILE A 73 -24.11 0.05 -18.02
N ALA A 74 -23.33 0.29 -19.08
CA ALA A 74 -23.53 -0.38 -20.38
C ALA A 74 -23.26 -1.89 -20.30
N LEU A 75 -22.22 -2.31 -19.56
CA LEU A 75 -21.96 -3.73 -19.31
C LEU A 75 -23.07 -4.36 -18.49
N ASN A 76 -23.52 -3.69 -17.44
CA ASN A 76 -24.60 -4.18 -16.59
C ASN A 76 -25.88 -4.41 -17.37
N GLN A 77 -26.32 -3.43 -18.18
CA GLN A 77 -27.48 -3.56 -19.07
C GLN A 77 -27.33 -4.71 -20.05
N TYR A 78 -26.18 -4.82 -20.72
CA TYR A 78 -25.88 -5.94 -21.62
C TYR A 78 -26.00 -7.30 -20.96
N LEU A 79 -25.50 -7.44 -19.73
CA LEU A 79 -25.55 -8.70 -18.97
C LEU A 79 -26.97 -9.03 -18.52
N GLU A 80 -27.76 -8.03 -18.09
CA GLU A 80 -29.17 -8.18 -17.72
C GLU A 80 -30.01 -8.64 -18.91
N GLU A 81 -29.92 -7.95 -20.05
CA GLU A 81 -30.64 -8.30 -21.29
C GLU A 81 -30.32 -9.72 -21.79
N ARG A 82 -29.13 -10.24 -21.48
CA ARG A 82 -28.68 -11.59 -21.84
C ARG A 82 -28.97 -12.64 -20.77
N GLY A 83 -29.62 -12.28 -19.65
CA GLY A 83 -29.89 -13.19 -18.54
C GLY A 83 -28.63 -13.72 -17.83
N LYS A 84 -27.50 -12.98 -17.88
CA LYS A 84 -26.21 -13.38 -17.32
C LYS A 84 -25.99 -12.85 -15.90
N SER A 85 -26.94 -13.09 -14.99
CA SER A 85 -26.93 -12.57 -13.61
C SER A 85 -25.68 -12.94 -12.81
N ASP A 86 -25.09 -14.12 -13.05
CA ASP A 86 -23.85 -14.55 -12.39
C ASP A 86 -22.66 -13.67 -12.78
N ARG A 87 -22.67 -13.16 -14.02
CA ARG A 87 -21.62 -12.26 -14.52
C ARG A 87 -21.75 -10.84 -13.93
N LEU A 88 -22.96 -10.38 -13.66
CA LEU A 88 -23.20 -9.11 -12.95
C LEU A 88 -22.52 -9.07 -11.59
N LYS A 89 -22.58 -10.14 -10.82
CA LYS A 89 -21.90 -10.23 -9.54
C LYS A 89 -20.39 -10.10 -9.66
N LEU A 90 -19.81 -10.61 -10.76
CA LEU A 90 -18.38 -10.49 -11.04
C LEU A 90 -17.99 -9.09 -11.53
N ALA A 91 -18.91 -8.35 -12.13
CA ALA A 91 -18.69 -6.98 -12.58
C ALA A 91 -18.72 -5.97 -11.42
N LYS A 92 -19.36 -6.32 -10.29
CA LYS A 92 -19.40 -5.48 -9.09
C LYS A 92 -18.08 -5.65 -8.30
N THR A 93 -17.27 -4.59 -8.29
CA THR A 93 -15.93 -4.61 -7.69
C THR A 93 -15.93 -4.26 -6.20
N LEU A 94 -16.96 -3.52 -5.71
CA LEU A 94 -17.06 -3.05 -4.32
C LEU A 94 -18.39 -3.46 -3.70
N PRO A 95 -18.43 -3.77 -2.39
CA PRO A 95 -19.66 -3.82 -1.59
C PRO A 95 -20.33 -2.44 -1.46
N ASP A 96 -21.65 -2.41 -1.23
CA ASP A 96 -22.41 -1.15 -1.15
C ASP A 96 -22.03 -0.24 0.03
N ASN A 97 -21.44 -0.81 1.07
CA ASN A 97 -21.01 -0.10 2.27
C ASN A 97 -19.57 0.41 2.19
N VAL A 98 -18.84 0.17 1.09
CA VAL A 98 -17.47 0.62 0.88
C VAL A 98 -17.43 1.81 -0.06
N LYS A 99 -16.68 2.83 0.31
CA LYS A 99 -16.48 4.05 -0.50
C LYS A 99 -15.00 4.24 -0.81
N ILE A 100 -14.70 4.61 -2.07
CA ILE A 100 -13.38 5.09 -2.46
C ILE A 100 -13.45 6.60 -2.63
N HIS A 101 -12.58 7.29 -1.92
CA HIS A 101 -12.33 8.72 -2.01
C HIS A 101 -11.07 8.94 -2.82
N TYR A 102 -11.17 9.66 -3.94
CA TYR A 102 -10.02 9.89 -4.82
C TYR A 102 -9.37 11.23 -4.54
N ILE A 103 -8.09 11.22 -4.26
CA ILE A 103 -7.24 12.37 -4.02
C ILE A 103 -6.26 12.50 -5.18
N SER A 104 -6.20 13.67 -5.80
CA SER A 104 -5.30 13.90 -6.93
C SER A 104 -3.94 14.39 -6.46
N GLN A 105 -2.87 13.69 -6.82
CA GLN A 105 -1.50 14.14 -6.63
C GLN A 105 -0.95 14.70 -7.95
N ASP A 106 -0.42 15.92 -7.90
CA ASP A 106 0.27 16.52 -9.05
C ASP A 106 1.65 15.88 -9.20
N PRO A 107 1.94 15.21 -10.34
CA PRO A 107 3.23 14.56 -10.56
C PRO A 107 4.40 15.52 -10.72
N SER A 108 4.14 16.82 -10.93
CA SER A 108 5.17 17.85 -10.98
C SER A 108 5.53 18.43 -9.61
N SER A 109 4.78 18.07 -8.57
CA SER A 109 4.99 18.51 -7.20
C SER A 109 5.97 17.61 -6.45
N LYS A 110 6.02 17.73 -5.11
CA LYS A 110 6.76 16.82 -4.23
C LYS A 110 6.38 15.37 -4.53
N TYR A 111 7.34 14.46 -4.51
CA TYR A 111 7.12 13.03 -4.77
C TYR A 111 7.78 12.15 -3.70
N GLY A 112 7.36 10.90 -3.62
CA GLY A 112 7.81 9.94 -2.64
C GLY A 112 6.65 9.36 -1.84
N THR A 113 6.92 8.35 -1.02
CA THR A 113 5.90 7.56 -0.33
C THR A 113 5.18 8.29 0.81
N ALA A 114 5.80 9.33 1.39
CA ALA A 114 5.17 10.15 2.44
C ALA A 114 4.14 11.15 1.88
N VAL A 115 4.36 11.68 0.67
CA VAL A 115 3.53 12.75 0.09
C VAL A 115 2.07 12.37 -0.07
N PRO A 116 1.71 11.23 -0.69
CA PRO A 116 0.31 10.84 -0.83
C PRO A 116 -0.39 10.61 0.51
N ILE A 117 0.33 10.14 1.53
CA ILE A 117 -0.24 9.97 2.87
C ILE A 117 -0.58 11.34 3.47
N ALA A 118 0.36 12.30 3.41
CA ALA A 118 0.13 13.65 3.90
C ALA A 118 -1.04 14.34 3.18
N LEU A 119 -1.15 14.17 1.85
CA LEU A 119 -2.27 14.70 1.07
C LEU A 119 -3.62 14.14 1.53
N ALA A 120 -3.74 12.82 1.67
CA ALA A 120 -4.98 12.18 2.09
C ALA A 120 -5.39 12.61 3.50
N VAL A 121 -4.44 12.63 4.43
CA VAL A 121 -4.71 13.04 5.82
C VAL A 121 -5.14 14.49 5.91
N THR A 122 -4.49 15.39 5.16
CA THR A 122 -4.80 16.81 5.16
C THR A 122 -6.17 17.10 4.51
N GLU A 123 -6.44 16.52 3.33
CA GLU A 123 -7.67 16.79 2.57
C GLU A 123 -8.92 16.29 3.31
N TYR A 124 -8.82 15.14 3.96
CA TYR A 124 -9.96 14.52 4.65
C TYR A 124 -9.94 14.66 6.17
N ASN A 125 -8.97 15.42 6.71
CA ASN A 125 -8.80 15.63 8.16
C ASN A 125 -8.84 14.31 8.95
N ILE A 126 -8.06 13.32 8.52
CA ILE A 126 -8.04 11.99 9.11
C ILE A 126 -7.31 12.08 10.47
N ASN A 127 -8.03 11.83 11.55
CA ASN A 127 -7.52 11.93 12.93
C ASN A 127 -7.85 10.66 13.75
N GLU A 128 -7.68 9.52 13.13
CA GLU A 128 -7.87 8.18 13.71
C GLU A 128 -6.85 7.21 13.12
N PRO A 129 -6.58 6.05 13.75
CA PRO A 129 -5.70 5.05 13.18
C PRO A 129 -6.20 4.57 11.81
N VAL A 130 -5.27 4.42 10.86
CA VAL A 130 -5.59 4.00 9.49
C VAL A 130 -4.63 2.91 9.01
N PHE A 131 -5.09 2.07 8.11
CA PHE A 131 -4.20 1.28 7.28
C PHE A 131 -3.57 2.14 6.19
N VAL A 132 -2.30 1.89 5.88
CA VAL A 132 -1.62 2.46 4.71
C VAL A 132 -0.97 1.32 3.94
N PHE A 133 -1.50 1.02 2.76
CA PHE A 133 -1.03 -0.06 1.90
C PHE A 133 -0.60 0.53 0.56
N MET A 134 0.66 0.30 0.14
CA MET A 134 1.06 0.67 -1.22
C MET A 134 0.33 -0.21 -2.23
N GLY A 135 -0.07 0.40 -3.37
CA GLY A 135 -0.94 -0.26 -4.34
C GLY A 135 -0.22 -1.03 -5.45
N ASP A 136 1.07 -1.34 -5.27
CA ASP A 136 1.92 -1.97 -6.28
C ASP A 136 2.54 -3.30 -5.85
N ASP A 137 2.16 -3.78 -4.69
CA ASP A 137 2.53 -5.07 -4.10
C ASP A 137 1.39 -5.63 -3.24
N PHE A 138 1.43 -6.91 -2.92
CA PHE A 138 0.47 -7.55 -2.01
C PHE A 138 1.05 -8.80 -1.36
N ILE A 139 0.38 -9.27 -0.29
CA ILE A 139 0.71 -10.52 0.38
C ILE A 139 -0.24 -11.60 -0.10
N TRP A 140 0.30 -12.70 -0.59
CA TRP A 140 -0.47 -13.83 -1.07
C TRP A 140 -0.53 -14.93 -0.03
N ASN A 141 -1.68 -15.09 0.60
CA ASN A 141 -1.99 -16.18 1.52
C ASN A 141 -3.47 -16.55 1.42
N PRO A 142 -3.92 -17.21 0.35
CA PRO A 142 -5.33 -17.38 0.03
C PRO A 142 -6.13 -18.23 1.04
N ASN A 143 -5.45 -18.97 1.91
CA ASN A 143 -6.08 -19.87 2.87
C ASN A 143 -5.65 -19.57 4.33
N GLY A 144 -4.99 -18.48 4.59
CA GLY A 144 -4.44 -18.14 5.89
C GLY A 144 -4.72 -16.69 6.30
N GLU A 145 -3.98 -16.25 7.30
CA GLU A 145 -4.04 -14.91 7.84
C GLU A 145 -3.63 -13.87 6.78
N SER A 146 -4.27 -12.71 6.79
CA SER A 146 -3.93 -11.58 5.92
C SER A 146 -2.89 -10.66 6.56
N ALA A 147 -2.25 -9.81 5.76
CA ALA A 147 -1.34 -8.78 6.26
C ALA A 147 -2.06 -7.80 7.20
N ALA A 148 -3.31 -7.45 6.89
CA ALA A 148 -4.12 -6.59 7.74
C ALA A 148 -4.39 -7.21 9.12
N GLU A 149 -4.69 -8.51 9.19
CA GLU A 149 -4.88 -9.24 10.44
C GLU A 149 -3.58 -9.31 11.25
N SER A 150 -2.44 -9.61 10.61
CA SER A 150 -1.13 -9.62 11.27
C SER A 150 -0.76 -8.25 11.85
N LEU A 151 -0.99 -7.17 11.11
CA LEU A 151 -0.80 -5.80 11.58
C LEU A 151 -1.71 -5.48 12.79
N LEU A 152 -2.99 -5.86 12.74
CA LEU A 152 -3.93 -5.67 13.85
C LEU A 152 -3.52 -6.45 15.11
N ALA A 153 -3.00 -7.67 14.94
CA ALA A 153 -2.51 -8.49 16.06
C ALA A 153 -1.26 -7.90 16.73
N ALA A 154 -0.43 -7.18 15.98
CA ALA A 154 0.78 -6.54 16.51
C ALA A 154 0.48 -5.30 17.37
N VAL A 155 -0.56 -4.52 17.07
CA VAL A 155 -0.93 -3.29 17.78
C VAL A 155 -1.52 -3.61 19.16
N LYS A 156 -1.01 -3.00 20.21
CA LYS A 156 -1.44 -3.23 21.61
C LYS A 156 -2.24 -2.07 22.22
N SER A 157 -2.11 -0.90 21.63
CA SER A 157 -2.87 0.31 22.05
C SER A 157 -3.26 1.14 20.81
N PRO A 158 -4.22 2.05 20.90
CA PRO A 158 -4.60 2.94 19.80
C PRO A 158 -3.50 3.91 19.34
N GLU A 159 -2.50 4.15 20.18
CA GLU A 159 -1.36 5.00 19.91
C GLU A 159 -0.22 4.25 19.18
N ASP A 160 -0.19 2.91 19.27
CA ASP A 160 0.80 2.10 18.60
C ASP A 160 0.60 2.17 17.07
N CYS A 161 1.72 2.20 16.36
CA CYS A 161 1.75 1.92 14.93
C CYS A 161 2.21 0.49 14.67
N ALA A 162 1.99 -0.02 13.46
CA ALA A 162 2.55 -1.29 13.02
C ALA A 162 3.12 -1.19 11.61
N ILE A 163 4.15 -1.97 11.33
CA ILE A 163 4.79 -2.13 10.04
C ILE A 163 4.93 -3.62 9.73
N LEU A 164 4.60 -4.03 8.52
CA LEU A 164 4.78 -5.43 8.12
C LEU A 164 6.22 -5.69 7.71
N GLY A 165 6.85 -6.67 8.34
CA GLY A 165 8.19 -7.12 8.05
C GLY A 165 8.19 -8.46 7.31
N ASN A 166 8.95 -8.55 6.23
CA ASN A 166 9.14 -9.77 5.45
C ASN A 166 10.59 -10.23 5.53
N GLU A 167 10.83 -11.50 5.85
CA GLU A 167 12.18 -12.06 5.85
C GLU A 167 12.62 -12.36 4.42
N ILE A 168 13.76 -11.80 4.03
CA ILE A 168 14.43 -12.11 2.77
C ILE A 168 15.91 -12.38 3.03
N SER A 169 16.57 -12.99 2.07
CA SER A 169 18.01 -13.27 2.14
C SER A 169 18.72 -12.91 0.85
N GLY A 170 20.04 -12.71 0.94
CA GLY A 170 20.90 -12.43 -0.21
C GLY A 170 20.93 -10.97 -0.64
N GLU A 171 21.31 -10.73 -1.91
CA GLU A 171 21.54 -9.38 -2.45
C GLU A 171 20.24 -8.55 -2.62
N ASP A 172 19.09 -9.19 -2.64
CA ASP A 172 17.81 -8.52 -2.81
C ASP A 172 17.45 -7.57 -1.66
N ILE A 173 18.08 -7.73 -0.50
CA ILE A 173 17.88 -6.87 0.67
C ILE A 173 18.18 -5.39 0.36
N SER A 174 19.09 -5.12 -0.56
CA SER A 174 19.49 -3.76 -0.98
C SER A 174 18.41 -2.99 -1.76
N LYS A 175 17.28 -3.63 -2.06
CA LYS A 175 16.17 -3.01 -2.77
C LYS A 175 15.14 -2.37 -1.85
N TYR A 176 15.20 -2.68 -0.54
CA TYR A 176 14.17 -2.35 0.45
C TYR A 176 14.72 -1.58 1.64
N GLY A 177 13.85 -0.96 2.40
CA GLY A 177 14.16 -0.51 3.75
C GLY A 177 14.28 -1.72 4.69
N VAL A 178 15.39 -1.84 5.41
CA VAL A 178 15.66 -2.95 6.33
C VAL A 178 15.36 -2.53 7.75
N LEU A 179 14.58 -3.35 8.45
CA LEU A 179 14.05 -3.09 9.78
C LEU A 179 15.02 -3.60 10.85
N SER A 180 15.31 -2.78 11.87
CA SER A 180 15.90 -3.25 13.12
C SER A 180 14.82 -3.23 14.21
N ALA A 181 14.60 -4.35 14.87
CA ALA A 181 13.61 -4.48 15.93
C ALA A 181 14.23 -5.05 17.20
N ASP A 182 13.72 -4.61 18.35
CA ASP A 182 14.09 -5.13 19.65
C ASP A 182 13.50 -6.53 19.93
N GLU A 183 13.91 -7.15 21.03
CA GLU A 183 13.42 -8.49 21.47
C GLU A 183 11.90 -8.52 21.73
N LYS A 184 11.24 -7.38 21.86
CA LYS A 184 9.78 -7.24 22.07
C LYS A 184 9.02 -7.02 20.78
N GLY A 185 9.72 -6.99 19.63
CA GLY A 185 9.16 -6.72 18.32
C GLY A 185 8.83 -5.23 18.08
N CYS A 186 9.45 -4.32 18.83
CA CYS A 186 9.34 -2.89 18.55
C CYS A 186 10.43 -2.47 17.58
N LEU A 187 10.07 -1.71 16.56
CA LEU A 187 11.00 -1.14 15.60
C LEU A 187 11.92 -0.13 16.28
N GLU A 188 13.22 -0.26 16.08
CA GLU A 188 14.23 0.66 16.61
C GLU A 188 14.63 1.71 15.56
N TYR A 189 14.85 1.28 14.34
CA TYR A 189 15.17 2.15 13.19
C TYR A 189 15.01 1.39 11.86
N ILE A 190 15.05 2.14 10.76
CA ILE A 190 15.01 1.62 9.39
C ILE A 190 16.26 2.09 8.65
N VAL A 191 16.90 1.20 7.91
CA VAL A 191 18.01 1.56 7.00
C VAL A 191 17.52 1.36 5.57
N GLU A 192 17.40 2.46 4.85
CA GLU A 192 16.91 2.44 3.47
C GLU A 192 17.99 1.93 2.52
N LYS A 193 17.70 0.87 1.79
CA LYS A 193 18.55 0.26 0.75
C LYS A 193 20.02 0.07 1.15
N PRO A 194 20.30 -0.60 2.27
CA PRO A 194 21.66 -0.77 2.75
C PRO A 194 22.50 -1.67 1.83
N ASP A 195 23.82 -1.58 1.98
CA ASP A 195 24.70 -2.67 1.48
C ASP A 195 24.33 -3.97 2.23
N PRO A 196 24.13 -5.11 1.54
CA PRO A 196 23.76 -6.38 2.17
C PRO A 196 24.67 -6.82 3.31
N LYS A 197 25.95 -6.43 3.26
CA LYS A 197 26.95 -6.76 4.31
C LYS A 197 26.78 -5.94 5.58
N SER A 198 26.12 -4.79 5.50
CA SER A 198 25.88 -3.87 6.62
C SER A 198 24.41 -3.76 7.00
N ALA A 199 23.54 -4.55 6.39
CA ALA A 199 22.13 -4.60 6.73
C ALA A 199 21.94 -5.02 8.20
N PRO A 200 21.07 -4.32 8.97
CA PRO A 200 20.91 -4.60 10.40
C PRO A 200 20.20 -5.95 10.67
N SER A 201 19.47 -6.46 9.70
CA SER A 201 18.72 -7.73 9.79
C SER A 201 18.43 -8.28 8.38
N ASN A 202 17.68 -9.39 8.31
CA ASN A 202 17.08 -9.91 7.09
C ASN A 202 15.61 -9.50 6.93
N LEU A 203 15.11 -8.61 7.77
CA LEU A 203 13.70 -8.21 7.82
C LEU A 203 13.51 -6.92 7.04
N VAL A 204 12.73 -6.96 5.97
CA VAL A 204 12.48 -5.80 5.11
C VAL A 204 11.07 -5.26 5.25
N ASN A 205 10.94 -3.96 5.07
CA ASN A 205 9.67 -3.25 4.98
C ASN A 205 8.97 -3.60 3.65
N VAL A 206 7.75 -4.08 3.73
CA VAL A 206 6.90 -4.37 2.55
C VAL A 206 5.73 -3.41 2.42
N SER A 207 5.90 -2.21 2.95
CA SER A 207 5.01 -1.06 2.71
C SER A 207 3.54 -1.28 3.06
N LYS A 208 3.29 -2.03 4.15
CA LYS A 208 1.98 -2.21 4.78
C LYS A 208 2.06 -1.75 6.22
N TYR A 209 1.15 -0.85 6.61
CA TYR A 209 1.22 -0.17 7.91
C TYR A 209 -0.15 -0.03 8.56
N ILE A 210 -0.15 0.07 9.90
CA ILE A 210 -1.14 0.78 10.68
C ILE A 210 -0.45 2.03 11.22
N MET A 211 -1.02 3.20 10.97
CA MET A 211 -0.49 4.49 11.41
C MET A 211 -1.46 5.16 12.37
N SER A 212 -0.95 5.57 13.54
CA SER A 212 -1.69 6.34 14.51
C SER A 212 -1.80 7.82 14.10
N PRO A 213 -2.77 8.59 14.64
CA PRO A 213 -2.86 10.03 14.37
C PRO A 213 -1.56 10.79 14.63
N ALA A 214 -0.80 10.41 15.65
CA ALA A 214 0.46 11.06 15.98
C ALA A 214 1.52 10.85 14.88
N LEU A 215 1.65 9.64 14.33
CA LEU A 215 2.54 9.40 13.19
C LEU A 215 2.04 10.11 11.92
N LEU A 216 0.73 10.15 11.68
CA LEU A 216 0.17 10.88 10.53
C LEU A 216 0.50 12.39 10.60
N GLN A 217 0.47 12.99 11.78
CA GLN A 217 0.90 14.40 11.95
C GLN A 217 2.41 14.57 11.73
N GLU A 218 3.23 13.63 12.18
CA GLU A 218 4.68 13.64 11.89
C GLU A 218 4.96 13.59 10.38
N ILE A 219 4.20 12.79 9.63
CA ILE A 219 4.31 12.71 8.17
C ILE A 219 3.91 14.03 7.50
N ILE A 220 2.83 14.68 7.96
CA ILE A 220 2.42 16.00 7.45
C ILE A 220 3.51 17.05 7.72
N GLU A 221 4.03 17.10 8.96
CA GLU A 221 5.08 18.03 9.33
C GLU A 221 6.33 17.82 8.48
N TYR A 222 6.77 16.56 8.32
CA TYR A 222 7.90 16.20 7.47
C TYR A 222 7.74 16.70 6.04
N VAL A 223 6.60 16.43 5.39
CA VAL A 223 6.35 16.86 4.02
C VAL A 223 6.28 18.39 3.89
N ASN A 224 5.78 19.10 4.90
CA ASN A 224 5.61 20.55 4.86
C ASN A 224 6.90 21.32 5.19
N THR A 225 7.76 20.80 6.06
CA THR A 225 8.96 21.50 6.56
C THR A 225 10.21 21.19 5.76
N HIS A 226 10.29 20.06 5.07
CA HIS A 226 11.42 19.73 4.21
C HIS A 226 11.16 20.25 2.80
N ASP A 227 12.17 20.89 2.24
CA ASP A 227 12.18 21.35 0.84
C ASP A 227 13.34 20.69 0.12
N PHE A 228 13.10 19.47 -0.32
CA PHE A 228 14.00 18.79 -1.24
C PHE A 228 13.75 19.38 -2.62
N GLY A 229 14.76 19.97 -3.24
CA GLY A 229 14.63 20.52 -4.60
C GLY A 229 14.05 19.48 -5.60
N PRO A 230 13.52 19.93 -6.73
CA PRO A 230 12.70 19.09 -7.62
C PRO A 230 13.43 17.91 -8.27
N GLN A 231 14.70 17.70 -8.02
CA GLN A 231 15.50 16.65 -8.67
C GLN A 231 16.20 15.66 -7.72
N ASP A 232 16.25 15.90 -6.41
CA ASP A 232 17.30 15.26 -5.62
C ASP A 232 16.85 14.31 -4.50
N GLN A 233 15.63 14.35 -4.01
CA GLN A 233 15.22 13.44 -2.93
C GLN A 233 13.75 13.09 -2.91
N GLU A 234 13.45 11.80 -2.77
CA GLU A 234 12.10 11.30 -2.48
C GLU A 234 11.74 11.58 -1.02
N TYR A 235 10.52 12.04 -0.78
CA TYR A 235 9.94 12.12 0.56
C TYR A 235 9.56 10.71 1.02
N LEU A 236 10.51 10.00 1.62
CA LEU A 236 10.31 8.63 2.07
C LEU A 236 9.49 8.59 3.35
N VAL A 237 8.55 7.67 3.45
CA VAL A 237 7.75 7.48 4.67
C VAL A 237 8.57 6.93 5.84
N THR A 238 9.71 6.33 5.56
CA THR A 238 10.66 5.80 6.56
C THR A 238 11.28 6.89 7.41
N ASP A 239 11.52 8.09 6.85
CA ASP A 239 12.11 9.22 7.59
C ASP A 239 11.22 9.72 8.74
N PRO A 240 9.93 10.06 8.53
CA PRO A 240 9.04 10.45 9.63
C PRO A 240 8.75 9.28 10.58
N ILE A 241 8.80 8.00 10.15
CA ILE A 241 8.71 6.86 11.06
C ILE A 241 9.90 6.85 12.02
N ASP A 242 11.13 7.03 11.53
CA ASP A 242 12.33 7.12 12.36
C ASP A 242 12.29 8.33 13.32
N SER A 243 11.79 9.47 12.84
CA SER A 243 11.57 10.66 13.70
C SER A 243 10.57 10.38 14.82
N PHE A 244 9.45 9.72 14.49
CA PHE A 244 8.41 9.34 15.43
C PHE A 244 8.94 8.41 16.54
N ILE A 245 9.76 7.40 16.18
CA ILE A 245 10.40 6.49 17.13
C ILE A 245 11.35 7.26 18.07
N LYS A 246 12.18 8.14 17.52
CA LYS A 246 13.11 8.98 18.31
C LYS A 246 12.41 9.91 19.31
N LYS A 247 11.16 10.28 19.02
CA LYS A 247 10.29 11.06 19.92
C LYS A 247 9.54 10.19 20.93
N GLY A 248 9.79 8.88 20.97
CA GLY A 248 9.19 7.93 21.91
C GLY A 248 7.92 7.24 21.39
N GLY A 249 7.59 7.42 20.12
CA GLY A 249 6.49 6.69 19.47
C GLY A 249 6.79 5.20 19.33
N ILE A 250 5.77 4.37 19.36
CA ILE A 250 5.89 2.92 19.26
C ILE A 250 5.43 2.45 17.89
N VAL A 251 6.31 1.76 17.17
CA VAL A 251 6.02 1.06 15.92
C VAL A 251 6.33 -0.42 16.12
N ARG A 252 5.35 -1.29 15.95
CA ARG A 252 5.52 -2.74 16.11
C ARG A 252 5.75 -3.40 14.78
N VAL A 253 6.68 -4.32 14.73
CA VAL A 253 6.93 -5.13 13.54
C VAL A 253 5.99 -6.33 13.56
N ALA A 254 5.06 -6.38 12.60
CA ALA A 254 4.19 -7.52 12.36
C ALA A 254 4.88 -8.50 11.39
N PRO A 255 4.84 -9.81 11.64
CA PRO A 255 5.40 -10.78 10.72
C PRO A 255 4.54 -10.87 9.45
N ASN A 256 5.18 -11.04 8.28
CA ASN A 256 4.45 -11.33 7.05
C ASN A 256 3.83 -12.74 7.12
N PRO A 257 2.49 -12.87 6.97
CA PRO A 257 1.81 -14.15 7.08
C PRO A 257 1.82 -15.00 5.79
N GLY A 258 2.32 -14.44 4.67
CA GLY A 258 2.24 -15.09 3.36
C GLY A 258 3.42 -14.82 2.46
N GLU A 259 3.24 -15.00 1.17
CA GLU A 259 4.24 -14.70 0.16
C GLU A 259 4.14 -13.23 -0.29
N PHE A 260 5.24 -12.49 -0.16
CA PHE A 260 5.32 -11.11 -0.65
C PHE A 260 5.48 -11.11 -2.17
N LEU A 261 4.53 -10.52 -2.88
CA LEU A 261 4.48 -10.44 -4.33
C LEU A 261 4.60 -8.98 -4.79
N ASP A 262 5.80 -8.64 -5.33
CA ASP A 262 6.10 -7.31 -5.87
C ASP A 262 5.70 -7.18 -7.33
N GLY A 263 4.74 -6.31 -7.64
CA GLY A 263 4.39 -5.94 -9.01
C GLY A 263 5.24 -4.80 -9.60
N GLY A 264 6.17 -4.25 -8.83
CA GLY A 264 6.97 -3.08 -9.20
C GLY A 264 8.06 -3.36 -10.24
N SER A 265 8.56 -4.59 -10.31
CA SER A 265 9.55 -5.07 -11.29
C SER A 265 8.91 -6.01 -12.32
N LEU A 266 9.58 -6.24 -13.46
CA LEU A 266 9.09 -7.20 -14.47
C LEU A 266 9.11 -8.62 -13.92
N ASP A 267 10.23 -9.02 -13.33
CA ASP A 267 10.40 -10.37 -12.80
C ASP A 267 9.45 -10.64 -11.63
N GLY A 268 9.26 -9.67 -10.73
CA GLY A 268 8.30 -9.76 -9.64
C GLY A 268 6.85 -9.89 -10.14
N TRP A 269 6.45 -9.12 -11.15
CA TRP A 269 5.12 -9.24 -11.75
C TRP A 269 4.90 -10.60 -12.44
N VAL A 270 5.90 -11.11 -13.18
CA VAL A 270 5.83 -12.45 -13.77
C VAL A 270 5.72 -13.51 -12.70
N HIS A 271 6.52 -13.40 -11.63
CA HIS A 271 6.44 -14.29 -10.47
C HIS A 271 5.06 -14.25 -9.81
N ALA A 272 4.53 -13.05 -9.55
CA ALA A 272 3.19 -12.89 -8.97
C ALA A 272 2.10 -13.58 -9.80
N ASN A 273 2.15 -13.45 -11.14
CA ASN A 273 1.22 -14.16 -12.03
C ASN A 273 1.38 -15.68 -11.92
N ASN A 274 2.61 -16.19 -11.91
CA ASN A 274 2.85 -17.62 -11.79
C ASN A 274 2.30 -18.18 -10.48
N VAL A 275 2.52 -17.49 -9.37
CA VAL A 275 2.03 -17.89 -8.05
C VAL A 275 0.50 -17.88 -8.02
N VAL A 276 -0.12 -16.77 -8.42
CA VAL A 276 -1.59 -16.61 -8.35
C VAL A 276 -2.32 -17.53 -9.32
N CYS A 277 -1.77 -17.76 -10.50
CA CYS A 277 -2.38 -18.66 -11.50
C CYS A 277 -2.03 -20.14 -11.27
N GLY A 278 -1.19 -20.48 -10.29
CA GLY A 278 -0.75 -21.85 -10.05
C GLY A 278 0.08 -22.43 -11.19
N ALA A 279 0.74 -21.59 -11.98
CA ALA A 279 1.65 -22.05 -13.04
C ALA A 279 2.91 -22.65 -12.37
N LYS A 280 3.20 -23.92 -12.74
CA LYS A 280 4.40 -24.64 -12.29
C LYS A 280 5.62 -24.27 -13.13
#